data_80f39d1579f1951a23294d9f34bcebbb
#
_entry.id   80f39d1579f1951a23294d9f34bcebbb
#
_cell.length_a   1.000
_cell.length_b   1.000
_cell.length_c   1.000
_cell.angle_alpha   90.00
_cell.angle_beta   90.00
_cell.angle_gamma   90.00
#
_symmetry.space_group_name_H-M   'P 1'
#
loop_
_entity.id
_entity.type
_entity.pdbx_description
1 polymer ?
#
loop_
_entity_poly.entity_id
_entity_poly.type
_entity_poly.pdbx_seq_one_letter_code
_entity_poly.pdbx_strand_id
1 'polypeptide(L)'
;MPTLLSDPTRPMYILFGAMVVILGAMALRRQKKSDVITFVVAAALLLVLYIIDRSVESPREQVVRKIDEMKVASQSKKYDDLFKHVSDSFDYKGINKQGLRDKARLAEQYFDGIEAWDYGRNDFKIVDDTTVQQGFLVQPKNSGNPAYQRYVVATFKKEGDEWRLKTFGLYDPIKKTNDAEMGIPGS
;
A
#
# COMPACT_ATOMS: atom_id res chain seq x y z
N MET A 1 -10.80 -5.68 12.33
CA MET A 1 -11.62 -4.46 12.59
C MET A 1 -12.49 -4.21 11.38
N PRO A 2 -13.74 -3.78 11.52
CA PRO A 2 -14.58 -3.56 10.35
C PRO A 2 -13.95 -2.49 9.45
N THR A 3 -13.84 -2.83 8.18
CA THR A 3 -13.22 -2.03 7.10
C THR A 3 -13.83 -0.63 6.93
N LEU A 4 -14.98 -0.37 7.50
CA LEU A 4 -15.69 0.93 7.51
C LEU A 4 -14.97 2.03 8.29
N LEU A 5 -14.12 1.68 9.27
CA LEU A 5 -13.39 2.65 10.10
C LEU A 5 -11.94 2.87 9.64
N SER A 6 -11.40 1.95 8.83
CA SER A 6 -10.01 2.03 8.37
C SER A 6 -9.81 2.70 7.00
N ASP A 7 -10.87 2.87 6.22
CA ASP A 7 -10.85 3.63 4.95
C ASP A 7 -12.27 4.19 4.69
N PRO A 8 -12.70 5.23 5.43
CA PRO A 8 -13.99 5.86 5.20
C PRO A 8 -14.00 6.44 3.80
N THR A 9 -14.93 5.95 3.00
CA THR A 9 -15.09 6.40 1.61
C THR A 9 -15.46 7.89 1.57
N ARG A 10 -14.92 8.66 0.62
CA ARG A 10 -15.23 10.09 0.42
C ARG A 10 -16.73 10.44 0.56
N PRO A 11 -17.69 9.61 0.10
CA PRO A 11 -19.11 9.82 0.33
C PRO A 11 -19.53 9.92 1.79
N MET A 12 -18.89 9.16 2.69
CA MET A 12 -19.22 9.25 4.12
C MET A 12 -18.86 10.61 4.73
N TYR A 13 -17.69 11.16 4.40
CA TYR A 13 -17.32 12.51 4.86
C TYR A 13 -18.26 13.58 4.32
N ILE A 14 -18.69 13.47 3.07
CA ILE A 14 -19.65 14.39 2.47
C ILE A 14 -20.99 14.32 3.23
N LEU A 15 -21.46 13.10 3.53
CA LEU A 15 -22.72 12.89 4.23
C LEU A 15 -22.67 13.41 5.68
N PHE A 16 -21.61 13.11 6.43
CA PHE A 16 -21.41 13.62 7.79
C PHE A 16 -21.20 15.14 7.79
N GLY A 17 -20.44 15.69 6.84
CA GLY A 17 -20.25 17.11 6.67
C GLY A 17 -21.56 17.84 6.38
N ALA A 18 -22.40 17.32 5.48
CA ALA A 18 -23.72 17.87 5.20
C ALA A 18 -24.63 17.84 6.43
N MET A 19 -24.60 16.76 7.21
CA MET A 19 -25.35 16.64 8.45
C MET A 19 -24.93 17.71 9.48
N VAL A 20 -23.63 17.94 9.65
CA VAL A 20 -23.12 18.98 10.55
C VAL A 20 -23.53 20.38 10.09
N VAL A 21 -23.51 20.66 8.78
CA VAL A 21 -23.98 21.94 8.22
C VAL A 21 -25.47 22.16 8.50
N ILE A 22 -26.31 21.13 8.31
CA ILE A 22 -27.75 21.19 8.59
C ILE A 22 -28.00 21.48 10.08
N LEU A 23 -27.31 20.76 10.98
CA LEU A 23 -27.40 20.97 12.43
C LEU A 23 -26.95 22.38 12.81
N GLY A 24 -25.89 22.92 12.22
CA GLY A 24 -25.43 24.28 12.40
C GLY A 24 -26.47 25.32 11.99
N ALA A 25 -27.06 25.15 10.82
CA ALA A 25 -28.12 26.03 10.33
C ALA A 25 -29.36 26.00 11.24
N MET A 26 -29.74 24.82 11.76
CA MET A 26 -30.83 24.70 12.73
C MET A 26 -30.51 25.37 14.07
N ALA A 27 -29.29 25.21 14.58
CA ALA A 27 -28.82 25.83 15.81
C ALA A 27 -28.87 27.38 15.70
N LEU A 28 -28.39 27.92 14.58
CA LEU A 28 -28.43 29.37 14.31
C LEU A 28 -29.84 29.91 14.19
N ARG A 29 -30.75 29.15 13.56
CA ARG A 29 -32.14 29.59 13.35
C ARG A 29 -32.99 29.51 14.60
N ARG A 30 -32.80 28.46 15.43
CA ARG A 30 -33.66 28.21 16.60
C ARG A 30 -33.11 28.77 17.90
N GLN A 31 -31.78 28.99 17.97
CA GLN A 31 -31.06 29.54 19.16
C GLN A 31 -31.33 28.80 20.46
N LYS A 32 -31.82 27.56 20.41
CA LYS A 32 -32.04 26.74 21.59
C LYS A 32 -30.73 26.15 22.07
N LYS A 33 -30.47 26.18 23.37
CA LYS A 33 -29.25 25.59 23.98
C LYS A 33 -29.03 24.11 23.56
N SER A 34 -30.14 23.35 23.48
CA SER A 34 -30.11 21.94 23.03
C SER A 34 -29.55 21.80 21.59
N ASP A 35 -30.02 22.64 20.65
CA ASP A 35 -29.61 22.55 19.24
C ASP A 35 -28.13 22.95 19.07
N VAL A 36 -27.67 23.93 19.86
CA VAL A 36 -26.24 24.32 19.88
C VAL A 36 -25.37 23.21 20.44
N ILE A 37 -25.78 22.56 21.53
CA ILE A 37 -25.03 21.44 22.12
C ILE A 37 -24.96 20.29 21.13
N THR A 38 -26.07 19.92 20.47
CA THR A 38 -26.11 18.85 19.46
C THR A 38 -25.18 19.15 18.30
N PHE A 39 -25.14 20.39 17.79
CA PHE A 39 -24.20 20.79 16.74
C PHE A 39 -22.75 20.68 17.19
N VAL A 40 -22.40 21.17 18.38
CA VAL A 40 -21.03 21.12 18.92
C VAL A 40 -20.56 19.66 19.07
N VAL A 41 -21.43 18.80 19.61
CA VAL A 41 -21.11 17.37 19.77
C VAL A 41 -20.90 16.70 18.41
N ALA A 42 -21.78 16.96 17.42
CA ALA A 42 -21.65 16.39 16.08
C ALA A 42 -20.37 16.88 15.38
N ALA A 43 -20.03 18.16 15.50
CA ALA A 43 -18.80 18.72 14.96
C ALA A 43 -17.55 18.14 15.63
N ALA A 44 -17.57 17.96 16.96
CA ALA A 44 -16.47 17.35 17.70
C ALA A 44 -16.27 15.89 17.30
N LEU A 45 -17.34 15.11 17.14
CA LEU A 45 -17.26 13.71 16.67
C LEU A 45 -16.67 13.64 15.26
N LEU A 46 -17.08 14.52 14.35
CA LEU A 46 -16.53 14.57 13.00
C LEU A 46 -15.03 14.91 13.01
N LEU A 47 -14.62 15.85 13.87
CA LEU A 47 -13.21 16.21 14.05
C LEU A 47 -12.40 15.03 14.60
N VAL A 48 -12.92 14.31 15.59
CA VAL A 48 -12.26 13.11 16.14
C VAL A 48 -12.12 12.02 15.06
N LEU A 49 -13.18 11.76 14.29
CA LEU A 49 -13.12 10.81 13.17
C LEU A 49 -12.06 11.22 12.14
N TYR A 50 -12.01 12.51 11.79
CA TYR A 50 -11.00 13.02 10.85
C TYR A 50 -9.57 12.87 11.38
N ILE A 51 -9.34 13.11 12.68
CA ILE A 51 -8.02 12.93 13.31
C ILE A 51 -7.62 11.45 13.30
N ILE A 52 -8.55 10.55 13.64
CA ILE A 52 -8.30 9.10 13.65
C ILE A 52 -7.95 8.62 12.23
N ASP A 53 -8.74 9.01 11.23
CA ASP A 53 -8.51 8.65 9.83
C ASP A 53 -7.13 9.11 9.33
N ARG A 54 -6.72 10.31 9.72
CA ARG A 54 -5.42 10.86 9.33
C ARG A 54 -4.25 10.28 10.12
N SER A 55 -4.51 9.69 11.30
CA SER A 55 -3.48 9.15 12.19
C SER A 55 -3.23 7.66 11.97
N VAL A 56 -4.16 6.94 11.33
CA VAL A 56 -4.08 5.50 11.13
C VAL A 56 -3.85 5.23 9.65
N GLU A 57 -2.61 4.88 9.30
CA GLU A 57 -2.30 4.40 7.95
C GLU A 57 -3.09 3.12 7.66
N SER A 58 -3.80 3.09 6.54
CA SER A 58 -4.45 1.87 6.06
C SER A 58 -3.40 0.79 5.72
N PRO A 59 -3.75 -0.51 5.77
CA PRO A 59 -2.85 -1.58 5.36
C PRO A 59 -2.25 -1.36 3.97
N ARG A 60 -3.02 -0.79 3.06
CA ARG A 60 -2.55 -0.45 1.71
C ARG A 60 -1.47 0.63 1.73
N GLU A 61 -1.67 1.72 2.46
CA GLU A 61 -0.70 2.81 2.56
C GLU A 61 0.60 2.33 3.19
N GLN A 62 0.51 1.51 4.25
CA GLN A 62 1.67 0.89 4.87
C GLN A 62 2.46 0.03 3.87
N VAL A 63 1.78 -0.81 3.08
CA VAL A 63 2.41 -1.68 2.08
C VAL A 63 3.02 -0.86 0.94
N VAL A 64 2.32 0.13 0.40
CA VAL A 64 2.86 1.02 -0.64
C VAL A 64 4.10 1.75 -0.14
N ARG A 65 4.06 2.28 1.08
CA ARG A 65 5.23 2.90 1.72
C ARG A 65 6.41 1.91 1.83
N LYS A 66 6.17 0.65 2.21
CA LYS A 66 7.22 -0.39 2.25
C LYS A 66 7.82 -0.66 0.87
N ILE A 67 7.01 -0.71 -0.18
CA ILE A 67 7.49 -0.86 -1.56
C ILE A 67 8.35 0.35 -1.97
N ASP A 68 7.93 1.57 -1.61
CA ASP A 68 8.72 2.77 -1.89
C ASP A 68 10.04 2.81 -1.10
N GLU A 69 10.04 2.38 0.17
CA GLU A 69 11.25 2.23 0.98
C GLU A 69 12.22 1.20 0.33
N MET A 70 11.71 0.05 -0.14
CA MET A 70 12.49 -0.95 -0.86
C MET A 70 13.05 -0.41 -2.18
N LYS A 71 12.25 0.36 -2.94
CA LYS A 71 12.69 1.02 -4.17
C LYS A 71 13.87 1.97 -3.89
N VAL A 72 13.73 2.85 -2.91
CA VAL A 72 14.79 3.80 -2.53
C VAL A 72 16.05 3.08 -2.05
N ALA A 73 15.90 2.02 -1.25
CA ALA A 73 17.02 1.21 -0.78
C ALA A 73 17.75 0.52 -1.94
N SER A 74 17.01 -0.02 -2.92
CA SER A 74 17.57 -0.61 -4.15
C SER A 74 18.36 0.41 -4.95
N GLN A 75 17.79 1.59 -5.21
CA GLN A 75 18.45 2.66 -5.96
C GLN A 75 19.70 3.24 -5.24
N SER A 76 19.70 3.16 -3.91
CA SER A 76 20.85 3.59 -3.08
C SER A 76 21.85 2.45 -2.82
N LYS A 77 21.62 1.26 -3.38
CA LYS A 77 22.45 0.03 -3.18
C LYS A 77 22.57 -0.38 -1.71
N LYS A 78 21.60 0.02 -0.87
CA LYS A 78 21.53 -0.33 0.56
C LYS A 78 20.74 -1.61 0.75
N TYR A 79 21.37 -2.75 0.41
CA TYR A 79 20.69 -4.05 0.44
C TYR A 79 20.22 -4.46 1.84
N ASP A 80 20.93 -4.11 2.90
CA ASP A 80 20.48 -4.39 4.25
C ASP A 80 19.17 -3.69 4.59
N ASP A 81 19.00 -2.44 4.14
CA ASP A 81 17.75 -1.70 4.29
C ASP A 81 16.64 -2.27 3.42
N LEU A 82 16.95 -2.73 2.21
CA LEU A 82 15.97 -3.40 1.33
C LEU A 82 15.50 -4.71 1.98
N PHE A 83 16.41 -5.56 2.41
CA PHE A 83 16.09 -6.90 2.88
C PHE A 83 15.49 -6.96 4.30
N LYS A 84 15.50 -5.86 5.07
CA LYS A 84 14.73 -5.77 6.33
C LYS A 84 13.22 -5.82 6.09
N HIS A 85 12.76 -5.41 4.90
CA HIS A 85 11.34 -5.47 4.50
C HIS A 85 10.94 -6.81 3.90
N VAL A 86 11.88 -7.74 3.72
CA VAL A 86 11.64 -9.10 3.24
C VAL A 86 11.53 -10.05 4.42
N SER A 87 10.48 -10.88 4.44
CA SER A 87 10.25 -11.91 5.46
C SER A 87 11.39 -12.92 5.51
N ASP A 88 11.73 -13.41 6.68
CA ASP A 88 12.70 -14.52 6.81
C ASP A 88 12.14 -15.82 6.22
N SER A 89 10.81 -15.95 6.15
CA SER A 89 10.11 -17.04 5.49
C SER A 89 9.75 -16.75 4.04
N PHE A 90 10.45 -15.80 3.40
CA PHE A 90 10.27 -15.48 1.98
C PHE A 90 10.55 -16.72 1.11
N ASP A 91 9.66 -16.97 0.15
CA ASP A 91 9.87 -17.99 -0.88
C ASP A 91 9.30 -17.49 -2.22
N TYR A 92 10.11 -17.62 -3.25
CA TYR A 92 9.70 -17.43 -4.63
C TYR A 92 10.24 -18.58 -5.48
N LYS A 93 9.39 -19.55 -5.80
CA LYS A 93 9.76 -20.73 -6.61
C LYS A 93 11.05 -21.43 -6.11
N GLY A 94 11.16 -21.60 -4.78
CA GLY A 94 12.32 -22.19 -4.13
C GLY A 94 13.51 -21.25 -3.89
N ILE A 95 13.39 -19.99 -4.27
CA ILE A 95 14.38 -18.96 -3.95
C ILE A 95 13.99 -18.34 -2.61
N ASN A 96 14.80 -18.58 -1.59
CA ASN A 96 14.63 -17.99 -0.27
C ASN A 96 15.19 -16.54 -0.20
N LYS A 97 15.05 -15.88 0.94
CA LYS A 97 15.55 -14.52 1.17
C LYS A 97 17.04 -14.34 0.83
N GLN A 98 17.88 -15.30 1.17
CA GLN A 98 19.31 -15.23 0.86
C GLN A 98 19.56 -15.35 -0.64
N GLY A 99 18.91 -16.31 -1.31
CA GLY A 99 19.00 -16.46 -2.77
C GLY A 99 18.51 -15.22 -3.52
N LEU A 100 17.44 -14.56 -3.02
CA LEU A 100 16.98 -13.28 -3.58
C LEU A 100 18.03 -12.18 -3.41
N ARG A 101 18.70 -12.13 -2.25
CA ARG A 101 19.78 -11.17 -1.97
C ARG A 101 20.97 -11.36 -2.92
N ASP A 102 21.36 -12.60 -3.16
CA ASP A 102 22.47 -12.92 -4.06
C ASP A 102 22.14 -12.51 -5.50
N LYS A 103 20.91 -12.79 -5.95
CA LYS A 103 20.43 -12.34 -7.28
C LYS A 103 20.37 -10.81 -7.38
N ALA A 104 19.93 -10.10 -6.33
CA ALA A 104 19.91 -8.64 -6.31
C ALA A 104 21.33 -8.04 -6.44
N ARG A 105 22.32 -8.62 -5.77
CA ARG A 105 23.72 -8.21 -5.90
C ARG A 105 24.29 -8.46 -7.30
N LEU A 106 23.94 -9.58 -7.91
CA LEU A 106 24.35 -9.84 -9.30
C LEU A 106 23.71 -8.83 -10.26
N ALA A 107 22.43 -8.51 -10.08
CA ALA A 107 21.73 -7.52 -10.90
C ALA A 107 22.31 -6.10 -10.79
N GLU A 108 22.95 -5.76 -9.66
CA GLU A 108 23.64 -4.47 -9.46
C GLU A 108 24.70 -4.16 -10.50
N GLN A 109 25.32 -5.19 -11.07
CA GLN A 109 26.34 -5.03 -12.12
C GLN A 109 25.75 -4.52 -13.45
N TYR A 110 24.43 -4.65 -13.62
CA TYR A 110 23.74 -4.33 -14.86
C TYR A 110 22.76 -3.17 -14.73
N PHE A 111 22.27 -2.92 -13.52
CA PHE A 111 21.19 -1.93 -13.28
C PHE A 111 21.44 -1.08 -12.05
N ASP A 112 21.01 0.18 -12.11
CA ASP A 112 21.11 1.17 -11.01
C ASP A 112 19.95 1.09 -10.01
N GLY A 113 19.40 -0.12 -9.80
CA GLY A 113 18.24 -0.36 -8.96
C GLY A 113 16.94 -0.51 -9.77
N ILE A 114 15.82 -0.45 -9.08
CA ILE A 114 14.49 -0.62 -9.67
C ILE A 114 13.64 0.63 -9.50
N GLU A 115 12.77 0.87 -10.48
CA GLU A 115 11.65 1.79 -10.39
C GLU A 115 10.36 0.99 -10.20
N ALA A 116 9.47 1.50 -9.36
CA ALA A 116 8.16 0.92 -9.12
C ALA A 116 7.12 2.04 -9.12
N TRP A 117 5.99 1.81 -9.79
CA TRP A 117 4.88 2.77 -9.94
C TRP A 117 3.55 2.07 -10.22
N ASP A 118 2.48 2.84 -10.40
CA ASP A 118 1.12 2.36 -10.67
C ASP A 118 0.55 1.46 -9.57
N TYR A 119 0.55 1.99 -8.34
CA TYR A 119 -0.05 1.32 -7.18
C TYR A 119 -1.58 1.51 -7.18
N GLY A 120 -2.26 0.91 -8.16
CA GLY A 120 -3.71 1.02 -8.30
C GLY A 120 -4.46 0.53 -7.06
N ARG A 121 -5.56 1.22 -6.69
CA ARG A 121 -6.45 0.74 -5.61
C ARG A 121 -7.09 -0.60 -5.95
N ASN A 122 -7.42 -0.81 -7.21
CA ASN A 122 -8.01 -2.05 -7.71
C ASN A 122 -7.02 -3.23 -7.71
N ASP A 123 -5.72 -2.93 -7.66
CA ASP A 123 -4.64 -3.93 -7.62
C ASP A 123 -4.23 -4.28 -6.17
N PHE A 124 -4.95 -3.72 -5.15
CA PHE A 124 -4.80 -4.08 -3.75
C PHE A 124 -5.89 -5.03 -3.30
N LYS A 125 -5.50 -6.14 -2.67
CA LYS A 125 -6.42 -7.17 -2.16
C LYS A 125 -6.04 -7.58 -0.74
N ILE A 126 -7.00 -7.54 0.16
CA ILE A 126 -6.89 -8.18 1.48
C ILE A 126 -7.22 -9.66 1.29
N VAL A 127 -6.26 -10.53 1.55
CA VAL A 127 -6.42 -11.98 1.46
C VAL A 127 -6.99 -12.51 2.79
N ASP A 128 -6.39 -12.08 3.89
CA ASP A 128 -6.84 -12.35 5.26
C ASP A 128 -6.35 -11.25 6.21
N ASP A 129 -6.59 -11.38 7.52
CA ASP A 129 -6.23 -10.37 8.54
C ASP A 129 -4.72 -10.09 8.64
N THR A 130 -3.89 -10.99 8.13
CA THR A 130 -2.43 -10.93 8.21
C THR A 130 -1.74 -10.93 6.85
N THR A 131 -2.50 -11.03 5.76
CA THR A 131 -1.97 -11.19 4.41
C THR A 131 -2.66 -10.26 3.44
N VAL A 132 -1.88 -9.50 2.69
CA VAL A 132 -2.37 -8.61 1.64
C VAL A 132 -1.56 -8.78 0.36
N GLN A 133 -2.15 -8.41 -0.77
CA GLN A 133 -1.49 -8.38 -2.07
C GLN A 133 -1.58 -6.98 -2.65
N GLN A 134 -0.50 -6.52 -3.28
CA GLN A 134 -0.46 -5.28 -4.05
C GLN A 134 0.17 -5.54 -5.41
N GLY A 135 -0.57 -5.19 -6.46
CA GLY A 135 -0.07 -5.18 -7.82
C GLY A 135 0.53 -3.81 -8.18
N PHE A 136 1.63 -3.81 -8.92
CA PHE A 136 2.30 -2.60 -9.40
C PHE A 136 3.25 -2.92 -10.57
N LEU A 137 3.67 -1.88 -11.29
CA LEU A 137 4.66 -2.01 -12.35
C LEU A 137 6.06 -1.79 -11.82
N VAL A 138 7.02 -2.56 -12.35
CA VAL A 138 8.45 -2.39 -12.06
C VAL A 138 9.26 -2.42 -13.34
N GLN A 139 10.39 -1.72 -13.32
CA GLN A 139 11.44 -1.86 -14.32
C GLN A 139 12.82 -1.57 -13.69
N PRO A 140 13.92 -2.04 -14.28
CA PRO A 140 15.25 -1.59 -13.89
C PRO A 140 15.40 -0.09 -14.17
N LYS A 141 15.95 0.65 -13.20
CA LYS A 141 16.22 2.07 -13.37
C LYS A 141 17.18 2.28 -14.53
N ASN A 142 16.92 3.32 -15.31
CA ASN A 142 17.72 3.69 -16.49
C ASN A 142 17.78 2.63 -17.60
N SER A 143 16.96 1.58 -17.56
CA SER A 143 16.98 0.57 -18.63
C SER A 143 16.49 1.12 -19.98
N GLY A 144 15.58 2.11 -19.96
CA GLY A 144 14.97 2.68 -21.17
C GLY A 144 14.26 1.67 -22.08
N ASN A 145 14.37 0.38 -21.76
CA ASN A 145 13.86 -0.72 -22.58
C ASN A 145 12.59 -1.30 -21.96
N PRO A 146 11.42 -1.10 -22.59
CA PRO A 146 10.13 -1.62 -22.08
C PRO A 146 10.10 -3.16 -21.98
N ALA A 147 10.99 -3.88 -22.66
CA ALA A 147 11.08 -5.33 -22.54
C ALA A 147 11.44 -5.80 -21.12
N TYR A 148 12.01 -4.95 -20.29
CA TYR A 148 12.30 -5.27 -18.88
C TYR A 148 11.16 -4.87 -17.92
N GLN A 149 10.12 -4.22 -18.41
CA GLN A 149 8.97 -3.89 -17.59
C GLN A 149 8.20 -5.15 -17.19
N ARG A 150 7.80 -5.23 -15.92
CA ARG A 150 6.99 -6.34 -15.38
C ARG A 150 5.86 -5.79 -14.53
N TYR A 151 4.74 -6.48 -14.56
CA TYR A 151 3.72 -6.32 -13.55
C TYR A 151 4.01 -7.30 -12.42
N VAL A 152 4.12 -6.79 -11.20
CA VAL A 152 4.42 -7.55 -9.99
C VAL A 152 3.17 -7.64 -9.15
N VAL A 153 2.84 -8.83 -8.66
CA VAL A 153 1.88 -9.01 -7.57
C VAL A 153 2.67 -9.44 -6.34
N ALA A 154 2.90 -8.51 -5.43
CA ALA A 154 3.63 -8.76 -4.20
C ALA A 154 2.66 -9.14 -3.08
N THR A 155 2.95 -10.23 -2.38
CA THR A 155 2.21 -10.69 -1.20
C THR A 155 2.99 -10.31 0.05
N PHE A 156 2.37 -9.51 0.89
CA PHE A 156 2.91 -9.11 2.18
C PHE A 156 2.21 -9.84 3.30
N LYS A 157 2.97 -10.24 4.31
CA LYS A 157 2.47 -10.84 5.53
C LYS A 157 2.81 -9.93 6.71
N LYS A 158 1.86 -9.79 7.64
CA LYS A 158 2.06 -9.05 8.86
C LYS A 158 2.86 -9.90 9.86
N GLU A 159 4.03 -9.43 10.24
CA GLU A 159 4.92 -10.06 11.21
C GLU A 159 5.12 -9.07 12.38
N GLY A 160 4.46 -9.35 13.50
CA GLY A 160 4.28 -8.36 14.56
C GLY A 160 3.45 -7.18 14.09
N ASP A 161 4.01 -5.98 14.14
CA ASP A 161 3.35 -4.75 13.68
C ASP A 161 3.77 -4.31 12.28
N GLU A 162 4.63 -5.08 11.60
CA GLU A 162 5.18 -4.71 10.29
C GLU A 162 4.72 -5.63 9.17
N TRP A 163 4.46 -5.04 8.00
CA TRP A 163 4.26 -5.78 6.77
C TRP A 163 5.60 -6.12 6.14
N ARG A 164 5.81 -7.42 5.83
CA ARG A 164 7.01 -7.92 5.16
C ARG A 164 6.67 -8.69 3.91
N LEU A 165 7.49 -8.53 2.87
CA LEU A 165 7.35 -9.24 1.61
C LEU A 165 7.54 -10.74 1.81
N LYS A 166 6.50 -11.53 1.55
CA LYS A 166 6.49 -12.99 1.71
C LYS A 166 6.80 -13.71 0.41
N THR A 167 6.27 -13.21 -0.68
CA THR A 167 6.47 -13.73 -2.03
C THR A 167 6.03 -12.69 -3.06
N PHE A 168 6.35 -12.90 -4.33
CA PHE A 168 5.80 -12.12 -5.42
C PHE A 168 5.60 -13.00 -6.66
N GLY A 169 4.75 -12.56 -7.59
CA GLY A 169 4.63 -13.10 -8.94
C GLY A 169 5.00 -12.04 -9.96
N LEU A 170 5.60 -12.45 -11.07
CA LEU A 170 5.97 -11.60 -12.19
C LEU A 170 5.07 -11.91 -13.39
N TYR A 171 4.51 -10.88 -14.02
CA TYR A 171 3.57 -11.01 -15.12
C TYR A 171 3.88 -10.03 -16.24
N ASP A 172 3.28 -10.28 -17.39
CA ASP A 172 3.27 -9.32 -18.50
C ASP A 172 2.61 -8.00 -18.06
N PRO A 173 3.21 -6.83 -18.36
CA PRO A 173 2.70 -5.54 -17.89
C PRO A 173 1.32 -5.16 -18.48
N ILE A 174 0.95 -5.70 -19.65
CA ILE A 174 -0.32 -5.39 -20.34
C ILE A 174 -1.40 -6.38 -19.91
N LYS A 175 -1.09 -7.66 -19.94
CA LYS A 175 -2.05 -8.75 -19.64
C LYS A 175 -2.22 -8.97 -18.14
N LYS A 176 -1.25 -8.50 -17.33
CA LYS A 176 -1.23 -8.67 -15.88
C LYS A 176 -1.44 -10.15 -15.49
N THR A 177 -2.25 -10.41 -14.48
CA THR A 177 -2.55 -11.76 -13.98
C THR A 177 -3.42 -12.62 -14.92
N ASN A 178 -3.85 -12.08 -16.06
CA ASN A 178 -4.60 -12.84 -17.08
C ASN A 178 -3.69 -13.73 -17.95
N ASP A 179 -2.37 -13.63 -17.78
CA ASP A 179 -1.39 -14.47 -18.47
C ASP A 179 -0.61 -15.34 -17.47
N ALA A 180 0.18 -16.25 -17.99
CA ALA A 180 1.04 -17.09 -17.16
C ALA A 180 2.09 -16.25 -16.43
N GLU A 181 2.42 -16.67 -15.21
CA GLU A 181 3.48 -16.06 -14.42
C GLU A 181 4.84 -16.26 -15.08
N MET A 182 5.57 -15.17 -15.26
CA MET A 182 6.91 -15.16 -15.86
C MET A 182 7.98 -15.51 -14.81
N GLY A 183 9.10 -16.05 -15.25
CA GLY A 183 10.29 -16.24 -14.41
C GLY A 183 11.09 -14.95 -14.21
N ILE A 184 12.03 -14.98 -13.27
CA ILE A 184 13.03 -13.92 -13.14
C ILE A 184 13.91 -13.97 -14.39
N PRO A 185 14.15 -12.85 -15.10
CA PRO A 185 15.05 -12.83 -16.24
C PRO A 185 16.43 -13.36 -15.84
N GLY A 186 16.94 -14.37 -16.59
CA GLY A 186 18.27 -14.95 -16.34
C GLY A 186 18.32 -16.02 -15.23
N SER A 187 17.16 -16.55 -14.78
CA SER A 187 17.10 -17.68 -13.84
C SER A 187 16.96 -19.02 -14.59
#